data_ec3b770306eff19c8448d3ed7bc6a42d
#
_entry.id   ec3b770306eff19c8448d3ed7bc6a42d
#
_cell.length_a   1.000
_cell.length_b   1.000
_cell.length_c   1.000
_cell.angle_alpha   90.00
_cell.angle_beta   90.00
_cell.angle_gamma   90.00
#
_symmetry.space_group_name_H-M   'P 1'
#
loop_
_entity.id
_entity.type
_entity.pdbx_description
1 polymer ?
#
loop_
_entity_poly.entity_id
_entity_poly.type
_entity_poly.pdbx_seq_one_letter_code
_entity_poly.pdbx_strand_id
1 'polypeptide(L)'
;MRRRPLRSLTVLLVVGVAALAVQVGALADAGLHGPPTAIGTGGAAATVDVLATQAAVETLRDGGNAVDAAVAAAAVLGVTEPFSCGIGGGGFMVIYDADSGEVTTIDGRESAPAAMRPDSFWENGRPLPFNDARYSGLSVGVPGTVETWDEALERYGTISLEEALAPAIRVARDGFVVDKTFFDQTQGNVDYFDDIPATAALYLDPDGTPHDVGTIFRNADLARTYERIAHLGAKGFYRGVVANALVKTVQRPVVSPTANHTWRPGL
;
A
#
# COMPACT_ATOMS: atom_id res chain seq x y z
N MET A 1 18.88 -39.02 -61.30
CA MET A 1 18.91 -37.89 -60.37
C MET A 1 17.54 -37.75 -59.72
N ARG A 2 17.38 -38.17 -58.43
CA ARG A 2 16.12 -38.10 -57.71
C ARG A 2 16.18 -36.87 -56.74
N ARG A 3 15.31 -35.90 -56.98
CA ARG A 3 15.13 -34.74 -56.07
C ARG A 3 14.37 -35.19 -54.83
N ARG A 4 14.96 -35.05 -53.63
CA ARG A 4 14.29 -35.25 -52.34
C ARG A 4 13.50 -33.99 -51.99
N PRO A 5 12.31 -34.10 -51.38
CA PRO A 5 11.44 -32.95 -51.15
C PRO A 5 11.87 -32.14 -49.90
N LEU A 6 11.86 -30.83 -50.08
CA LEU A 6 12.13 -29.79 -49.09
C LEU A 6 11.15 -29.73 -47.90
N ARG A 7 10.22 -30.68 -47.76
CA ARG A 7 9.13 -30.63 -46.78
C ARG A 7 9.53 -30.97 -45.34
N SER A 8 10.66 -31.68 -45.13
CA SER A 8 11.06 -32.13 -43.80
C SER A 8 11.77 -31.04 -42.95
N LEU A 9 12.34 -30.02 -43.60
CA LEU A 9 13.09 -28.99 -42.91
C LEU A 9 12.16 -27.92 -42.26
N THR A 10 11.02 -27.64 -42.92
CA THR A 10 10.05 -26.64 -42.44
C THR A 10 9.30 -27.10 -41.20
N VAL A 11 8.99 -28.39 -41.10
CA VAL A 11 8.29 -28.96 -39.92
C VAL A 11 9.17 -28.95 -38.68
N LEU A 12 10.48 -29.21 -38.82
CA LEU A 12 11.44 -29.17 -37.70
C LEU A 12 11.65 -27.75 -37.17
N LEU A 13 11.62 -26.75 -38.06
CA LEU A 13 11.77 -25.33 -37.62
C LEU A 13 10.54 -24.83 -36.88
N VAL A 14 9.33 -25.20 -37.29
CA VAL A 14 8.07 -24.79 -36.63
C VAL A 14 7.92 -25.44 -35.28
N VAL A 15 8.32 -26.70 -35.10
CA VAL A 15 8.28 -27.39 -33.80
C VAL A 15 9.33 -26.80 -32.82
N GLY A 16 10.50 -26.42 -33.34
CA GLY A 16 11.54 -25.77 -32.53
C GLY A 16 11.13 -24.39 -32.02
N VAL A 17 10.47 -23.59 -32.84
CA VAL A 17 9.98 -22.24 -32.43
C VAL A 17 8.82 -22.34 -31.46
N ALA A 18 7.90 -23.30 -31.64
CA ALA A 18 6.80 -23.53 -30.72
C ALA A 18 7.29 -24.02 -29.33
N ALA A 19 8.32 -24.90 -29.30
CA ALA A 19 8.92 -25.37 -28.07
C ALA A 19 9.67 -24.23 -27.31
N LEU A 20 10.30 -23.29 -28.04
CA LEU A 20 10.96 -22.14 -27.44
C LEU A 20 9.95 -21.14 -26.87
N ALA A 21 8.83 -20.91 -27.55
CA ALA A 21 7.77 -20.02 -27.10
C ALA A 21 7.09 -20.53 -25.81
N VAL A 22 6.91 -21.84 -25.67
CA VAL A 22 6.35 -22.45 -24.45
C VAL A 22 7.33 -22.33 -23.26
N GLN A 23 8.64 -22.43 -23.51
CA GLN A 23 9.63 -22.26 -22.43
C GLN A 23 9.78 -20.80 -21.99
N VAL A 24 9.62 -19.82 -22.88
CA VAL A 24 9.68 -18.40 -22.52
C VAL A 24 8.44 -18.01 -21.69
N GLY A 25 7.26 -18.56 -21.98
CA GLY A 25 6.05 -18.35 -21.16
C GLY A 25 6.18 -18.95 -19.74
N ALA A 26 6.76 -20.14 -19.62
CA ALA A 26 6.98 -20.79 -18.32
C ALA A 26 8.05 -20.10 -17.47
N LEU A 27 9.04 -19.43 -18.10
CA LEU A 27 10.06 -18.65 -17.39
C LEU A 27 9.57 -17.27 -16.96
N ALA A 28 8.58 -16.70 -17.66
CA ALA A 28 7.98 -15.42 -17.27
C ALA A 28 7.08 -15.55 -16.03
N ASP A 29 6.43 -16.69 -15.83
CA ASP A 29 5.58 -16.94 -14.66
C ASP A 29 6.40 -17.41 -13.43
N ALA A 30 7.59 -17.99 -13.64
CA ALA A 30 8.49 -18.43 -12.56
C ALA A 30 9.33 -17.29 -11.96
N GLY A 31 9.32 -16.09 -12.55
CA GLY A 31 10.20 -14.98 -12.20
C GLY A 31 9.62 -13.95 -11.22
N LEU A 32 8.31 -13.97 -10.96
CA LEU A 32 7.64 -12.96 -10.12
C LEU A 32 7.35 -13.43 -8.69
N HIS A 33 7.45 -14.73 -8.42
CA HIS A 33 7.29 -15.26 -7.06
C HIS A 33 8.47 -16.18 -6.74
N GLY A 34 9.48 -15.60 -6.09
CA GLY A 34 10.52 -16.41 -5.42
C GLY A 34 9.85 -17.33 -4.39
N PRO A 35 10.55 -18.38 -3.92
CA PRO A 35 10.02 -19.23 -2.87
C PRO A 35 9.63 -18.35 -1.66
N PRO A 36 8.51 -18.65 -0.97
CA PRO A 36 8.05 -17.85 0.17
C PRO A 36 8.98 -17.94 1.39
N THR A 37 10.12 -18.61 1.22
CA THR A 37 11.11 -18.84 2.27
C THR A 37 12.50 -18.38 1.78
N ALA A 38 13.15 -17.55 2.58
CA ALA A 38 14.55 -17.18 2.39
C ALA A 38 15.39 -17.62 3.60
N ILE A 39 16.64 -18.01 3.35
CA ILE A 39 17.61 -18.37 4.39
C ILE A 39 18.80 -17.46 4.24
N GLY A 40 19.27 -16.88 5.34
CA GLY A 40 20.40 -15.97 5.38
C GLY A 40 20.98 -15.83 6.77
N THR A 41 22.02 -15.00 6.89
CA THR A 41 22.64 -14.59 8.15
C THR A 41 22.46 -13.09 8.36
N GLY A 42 22.33 -12.65 9.59
CA GLY A 42 22.06 -11.25 9.95
C GLY A 42 20.59 -11.05 10.29
N GLY A 43 19.97 -10.05 9.70
CA GLY A 43 18.55 -9.77 9.90
C GLY A 43 17.63 -10.56 8.96
N ALA A 44 16.35 -10.60 9.30
CA ALA A 44 15.29 -11.17 8.46
C ALA A 44 14.06 -10.25 8.48
N ALA A 45 13.34 -10.20 7.36
CA ALA A 45 12.08 -9.49 7.24
C ALA A 45 11.10 -10.31 6.40
N ALA A 46 9.81 -10.21 6.72
CA ALA A 46 8.73 -10.80 5.96
C ALA A 46 7.53 -9.85 5.96
N THR A 47 6.99 -9.59 4.79
CA THR A 47 5.78 -8.79 4.57
C THR A 47 4.90 -9.46 3.52
N VAL A 48 3.70 -8.96 3.30
CA VAL A 48 2.80 -9.46 2.24
C VAL A 48 3.21 -9.01 0.84
N ASP A 49 4.11 -8.02 0.72
CA ASP A 49 4.57 -7.47 -0.55
C ASP A 49 6.09 -7.56 -0.69
N VAL A 50 6.56 -7.92 -1.89
CA VAL A 50 7.99 -8.15 -2.15
C VAL A 50 8.80 -6.86 -2.07
N LEU A 51 8.26 -5.71 -2.51
CA LEU A 51 8.97 -4.43 -2.48
C LEU A 51 9.13 -3.93 -1.04
N ALA A 52 8.12 -4.16 -0.19
CA ALA A 52 8.19 -3.86 1.22
C ALA A 52 9.23 -4.74 1.95
N THR A 53 9.25 -6.05 1.64
CA THR A 53 10.29 -6.96 2.17
C THR A 53 11.68 -6.55 1.70
N GLN A 54 11.85 -6.15 0.43
CA GLN A 54 13.12 -5.66 -0.10
C GLN A 54 13.58 -4.40 0.63
N ALA A 55 12.69 -3.42 0.83
CA ALA A 55 13.01 -2.20 1.57
C ALA A 55 13.52 -2.51 2.99
N ALA A 56 12.85 -3.43 3.71
CA ALA A 56 13.30 -3.86 5.03
C ALA A 56 14.69 -4.52 5.00
N VAL A 57 14.92 -5.45 4.06
CA VAL A 57 16.19 -6.16 3.94
C VAL A 57 17.32 -5.22 3.52
N GLU A 58 17.07 -4.26 2.62
CA GLU A 58 18.04 -3.23 2.24
C GLU A 58 18.40 -2.37 3.45
N THR A 59 17.40 -1.88 4.21
CA THR A 59 17.65 -1.12 5.44
C THR A 59 18.52 -1.88 6.43
N LEU A 60 18.27 -3.19 6.65
CA LEU A 60 19.12 -4.02 7.52
C LEU A 60 20.55 -4.19 6.97
N ARG A 61 20.72 -4.34 5.65
CA ARG A 61 22.04 -4.46 5.00
C ARG A 61 22.85 -3.18 5.09
N ASP A 62 22.18 -2.03 5.05
CA ASP A 62 22.80 -0.70 5.14
C ASP A 62 23.14 -0.31 6.58
N GLY A 63 22.86 -1.21 7.55
CA GLY A 63 23.24 -1.05 8.96
C GLY A 63 22.13 -0.55 9.86
N GLY A 64 20.92 -0.36 9.35
CA GLY A 64 19.73 -0.09 10.16
C GLY A 64 19.34 -1.30 11.03
N ASN A 65 18.60 -1.05 12.09
CA ASN A 65 18.09 -2.09 12.98
C ASN A 65 16.68 -2.59 12.56
N ALA A 66 16.08 -3.47 13.36
CA ALA A 66 14.78 -4.06 13.07
C ALA A 66 13.64 -3.01 13.07
N VAL A 67 13.74 -1.95 13.86
CA VAL A 67 12.74 -0.87 13.91
C VAL A 67 12.82 -0.03 12.64
N ASP A 68 14.03 0.32 12.20
CA ASP A 68 14.28 1.04 10.95
C ASP A 68 13.69 0.27 9.76
N ALA A 69 13.98 -1.03 9.69
CA ALA A 69 13.48 -1.93 8.66
C ALA A 69 11.95 -2.06 8.68
N ALA A 70 11.35 -2.12 9.87
CA ALA A 70 9.89 -2.21 10.01
C ALA A 70 9.20 -0.93 9.52
N VAL A 71 9.75 0.26 9.83
CA VAL A 71 9.19 1.53 9.35
C VAL A 71 9.33 1.66 7.83
N ALA A 72 10.52 1.32 7.27
CA ALA A 72 10.72 1.35 5.82
C ALA A 72 9.76 0.40 5.08
N ALA A 73 9.58 -0.83 5.59
CA ALA A 73 8.62 -1.77 5.04
C ALA A 73 7.17 -1.27 5.14
N ALA A 74 6.76 -0.77 6.30
CA ALA A 74 5.41 -0.27 6.53
C ALA A 74 5.09 0.93 5.62
N ALA A 75 6.06 1.81 5.37
CA ALA A 75 5.89 2.92 4.44
C ALA A 75 5.69 2.43 2.99
N VAL A 76 6.44 1.42 2.55
CA VAL A 76 6.24 0.81 1.22
C VAL A 76 4.88 0.10 1.13
N LEU A 77 4.47 -0.65 2.17
CA LEU A 77 3.14 -1.27 2.22
C LEU A 77 2.02 -0.23 2.12
N GLY A 78 2.20 0.97 2.68
CA GLY A 78 1.25 2.07 2.50
C GLY A 78 1.07 2.51 1.03
N VAL A 79 1.97 2.12 0.14
CA VAL A 79 1.90 2.36 -1.31
C VAL A 79 1.35 1.14 -2.04
N THR A 80 1.88 -0.06 -1.74
CA THR A 80 1.57 -1.30 -2.47
C THR A 80 0.35 -2.04 -1.94
N GLU A 81 -0.02 -1.81 -0.68
CA GLU A 81 -1.18 -2.40 0.02
C GLU A 81 -2.08 -1.32 0.67
N PRO A 82 -2.55 -0.31 -0.09
CA PRO A 82 -3.28 0.84 0.46
C PRO A 82 -4.63 0.47 1.08
N PHE A 83 -5.16 -0.71 0.76
CA PHE A 83 -6.42 -1.24 1.29
C PHE A 83 -6.32 -1.70 2.74
N SER A 84 -5.12 -2.11 3.16
CA SER A 84 -4.84 -2.68 4.49
C SER A 84 -3.84 -1.86 5.29
N CYS A 85 -2.93 -1.17 4.61
CA CYS A 85 -1.88 -0.37 5.20
C CYS A 85 -1.91 1.05 4.63
N GLY A 86 -1.74 2.07 5.43
CA GLY A 86 -1.68 3.43 4.90
C GLY A 86 -1.56 4.47 6.00
N ILE A 87 -1.08 5.67 5.60
CA ILE A 87 -0.88 6.78 6.55
C ILE A 87 -2.18 7.39 7.08
N GLY A 88 -3.32 7.05 6.45
CA GLY A 88 -4.65 7.43 6.95
C GLY A 88 -5.21 6.50 8.02
N GLY A 89 -4.50 5.45 8.36
CA GLY A 89 -4.86 4.43 9.34
C GLY A 89 -3.99 4.47 10.59
N GLY A 90 -3.88 3.32 11.24
CA GLY A 90 -3.08 3.12 12.44
C GLY A 90 -2.63 1.66 12.55
N GLY A 91 -2.02 1.33 13.66
CA GLY A 91 -1.54 -0.01 13.94
C GLY A 91 -0.81 -0.09 15.27
N PHE A 92 -0.16 -1.21 15.47
CA PHE A 92 0.61 -1.47 16.67
C PHE A 92 2.02 -1.88 16.30
N MET A 93 2.99 -1.47 17.07
CA MET A 93 4.36 -1.97 16.97
C MET A 93 4.72 -2.68 18.27
N VAL A 94 5.24 -3.91 18.15
CA VAL A 94 5.77 -4.69 19.28
C VAL A 94 7.26 -4.86 19.06
N ILE A 95 8.06 -4.38 19.99
CA ILE A 95 9.51 -4.30 19.89
C ILE A 95 10.12 -5.12 21.03
N TYR A 96 10.97 -6.07 20.69
CA TYR A 96 11.83 -6.79 21.64
C TYR A 96 13.24 -6.22 21.56
N ASP A 97 13.73 -5.72 22.67
CA ASP A 97 15.10 -5.28 22.82
C ASP A 97 15.94 -6.43 23.41
N ALA A 98 16.88 -6.92 22.60
CA ALA A 98 17.72 -8.06 22.96
C ALA A 98 18.75 -7.73 24.07
N ASP A 99 19.17 -6.47 24.19
CA ASP A 99 20.17 -6.05 25.19
C ASP A 99 19.56 -5.95 26.59
N SER A 100 18.36 -5.42 26.71
CA SER A 100 17.63 -5.33 27.98
C SER A 100 16.77 -6.57 28.26
N GLY A 101 16.35 -7.31 27.21
CA GLY A 101 15.37 -8.38 27.30
C GLY A 101 13.93 -7.90 27.46
N GLU A 102 13.68 -6.62 27.27
CA GLU A 102 12.36 -6.01 27.44
C GLU A 102 11.52 -6.08 26.16
N VAL A 103 10.20 -6.17 26.35
CA VAL A 103 9.22 -6.04 25.28
C VAL A 103 8.45 -4.73 25.50
N THR A 104 8.44 -3.88 24.49
CA THR A 104 7.70 -2.61 24.49
C THR A 104 6.68 -2.60 23.36
N THR A 105 5.59 -1.85 23.53
CA THR A 105 4.58 -1.62 22.49
C THR A 105 4.38 -0.14 22.25
N ILE A 106 4.17 0.22 20.98
CA ILE A 106 3.65 1.53 20.59
C ILE A 106 2.22 1.29 20.09
N ASP A 107 1.25 1.96 20.72
CA ASP A 107 -0.15 1.96 20.32
C ASP A 107 -0.40 3.16 19.39
N GLY A 108 -0.36 2.89 18.10
CA GLY A 108 -0.68 3.84 17.04
C GLY A 108 -2.08 3.63 16.45
N ARG A 109 -3.00 2.98 17.20
CA ARG A 109 -4.40 2.84 16.77
C ARG A 109 -5.03 4.22 16.58
N GLU A 110 -5.93 4.32 15.62
CA GLU A 110 -6.68 5.56 15.37
C GLU A 110 -7.51 5.96 16.60
N SER A 111 -7.46 7.23 16.93
CA SER A 111 -8.31 7.80 17.96
C SER A 111 -9.63 8.30 17.37
N ALA A 112 -10.71 8.20 18.14
CA ALA A 112 -11.97 8.84 17.76
C ALA A 112 -11.79 10.36 17.70
N PRO A 113 -12.35 11.06 16.67
CA PRO A 113 -12.40 12.50 16.68
C PRO A 113 -13.05 13.05 17.95
N ALA A 114 -12.60 14.21 18.44
CA ALA A 114 -13.12 14.80 19.69
C ALA A 114 -14.64 15.09 19.63
N ALA A 115 -15.19 15.24 18.45
CA ALA A 115 -16.65 15.43 18.24
C ALA A 115 -17.44 14.10 18.25
N MET A 116 -16.77 12.93 18.26
CA MET A 116 -17.43 11.62 18.26
C MET A 116 -18.25 11.42 19.52
N ARG A 117 -19.45 10.86 19.35
CA ARG A 117 -20.42 10.59 20.42
C ARG A 117 -20.89 9.14 20.32
N PRO A 118 -21.47 8.57 21.38
CA PRO A 118 -21.98 7.19 21.37
C PRO A 118 -23.04 6.92 20.31
N ASP A 119 -23.76 7.95 19.87
CA ASP A 119 -24.82 7.89 18.87
C ASP A 119 -24.38 8.36 17.48
N SER A 120 -23.08 8.61 17.23
CA SER A 120 -22.59 9.13 15.95
C SER A 120 -22.87 8.21 14.75
N PHE A 121 -23.07 6.91 14.99
CA PHE A 121 -23.43 5.92 13.97
C PHE A 121 -24.94 5.57 13.99
N TRP A 122 -25.79 6.47 14.54
CA TRP A 122 -27.24 6.27 14.60
C TRP A 122 -27.97 7.28 13.74
N GLU A 123 -28.95 6.81 12.96
CA GLU A 123 -29.89 7.64 12.22
C GLU A 123 -31.31 7.16 12.47
N ASN A 124 -32.26 8.07 12.67
CA ASN A 124 -33.68 7.76 12.89
C ASN A 124 -33.91 6.74 14.04
N GLY A 125 -33.10 6.83 15.10
CA GLY A 125 -33.20 5.94 16.28
C GLY A 125 -32.70 4.51 16.05
N ARG A 126 -31.93 4.25 15.00
CA ARG A 126 -31.36 2.95 14.66
C ARG A 126 -29.88 3.08 14.29
N PRO A 127 -29.05 2.06 14.57
CA PRO A 127 -27.68 2.04 14.08
C PRO A 127 -27.67 1.99 12.55
N LEU A 128 -26.69 2.65 11.95
CA LEU A 128 -26.41 2.53 10.52
C LEU A 128 -26.07 1.09 10.15
N PRO A 129 -26.46 0.61 8.95
CA PRO A 129 -25.90 -0.61 8.39
C PRO A 129 -24.36 -0.53 8.37
N PHE A 130 -23.71 -1.66 8.60
CA PHE A 130 -22.25 -1.68 8.74
C PHE A 130 -21.49 -1.05 7.55
N ASN A 131 -21.91 -1.38 6.33
CA ASN A 131 -21.26 -0.82 5.14
C ASN A 131 -21.52 0.69 5.00
N ASP A 132 -22.69 1.17 5.33
CA ASP A 132 -23.01 2.61 5.34
C ASP A 132 -22.19 3.38 6.37
N ALA A 133 -21.92 2.77 7.51
CA ALA A 133 -21.03 3.33 8.52
C ALA A 133 -19.57 3.28 8.06
N ARG A 134 -19.10 2.14 7.56
CA ARG A 134 -17.73 1.87 7.15
C ARG A 134 -17.28 2.76 5.99
N TYR A 135 -18.10 2.91 4.95
CA TYR A 135 -17.80 3.73 3.78
C TYR A 135 -18.34 5.17 3.95
N SER A 136 -18.00 5.79 5.06
CA SER A 136 -18.39 7.18 5.34
C SER A 136 -17.29 7.93 6.06
N GLY A 137 -17.36 9.26 6.05
CA GLY A 137 -16.45 10.09 6.85
C GLY A 137 -16.57 9.85 8.35
N LEU A 138 -17.72 9.31 8.81
CA LEU A 138 -17.93 8.96 10.23
C LEU A 138 -16.95 7.88 10.74
N SER A 139 -16.53 6.96 9.87
CA SER A 139 -15.61 5.88 10.24
C SER A 139 -14.14 6.31 10.28
N VAL A 140 -13.83 7.51 9.82
CA VAL A 140 -12.45 7.99 9.76
C VAL A 140 -12.01 8.47 11.13
N GLY A 141 -11.09 7.72 11.75
CA GLY A 141 -10.41 8.14 12.98
C GLY A 141 -9.29 9.13 12.71
N VAL A 142 -8.71 9.67 13.79
CA VAL A 142 -7.46 10.43 13.70
C VAL A 142 -6.33 9.43 13.45
N PRO A 143 -5.63 9.51 12.31
CA PRO A 143 -4.61 8.54 11.96
C PRO A 143 -3.44 8.49 12.96
N GLY A 144 -2.94 7.30 13.26
CA GLY A 144 -1.81 7.10 14.16
C GLY A 144 -0.52 6.61 13.49
N THR A 145 -0.60 6.15 12.24
CA THR A 145 0.53 5.49 11.56
C THR A 145 1.80 6.35 11.53
N VAL A 146 1.70 7.60 11.09
CA VAL A 146 2.88 8.47 10.92
C VAL A 146 3.53 8.81 12.26
N GLU A 147 2.73 9.06 13.29
CA GLU A 147 3.25 9.29 14.65
C GLU A 147 3.93 8.04 15.21
N THR A 148 3.36 6.85 14.95
CA THR A 148 3.98 5.58 15.34
C THR A 148 5.37 5.41 14.70
N TRP A 149 5.53 5.77 13.44
CA TRP A 149 6.83 5.68 12.76
C TRP A 149 7.84 6.68 13.32
N ASP A 150 7.41 7.94 13.54
CA ASP A 150 8.25 9.00 14.07
C ASP A 150 8.71 8.63 15.50
N GLU A 151 7.79 8.23 16.38
CA GLU A 151 8.11 7.79 17.76
C GLU A 151 9.00 6.54 17.79
N ALA A 152 8.73 5.56 16.91
CA ALA A 152 9.52 4.32 16.85
C ALA A 152 10.97 4.61 16.47
N LEU A 153 11.17 5.43 15.44
CA LEU A 153 12.52 5.83 15.00
C LEU A 153 13.22 6.71 16.04
N GLU A 154 12.51 7.67 16.66
CA GLU A 154 13.08 8.52 17.70
C GLU A 154 13.57 7.73 18.92
N ARG A 155 12.82 6.72 19.35
CA ARG A 155 13.12 5.94 20.55
C ARG A 155 14.05 4.76 20.34
N TYR A 156 13.96 4.10 19.20
CA TYR A 156 14.58 2.80 18.95
C TYR A 156 15.31 2.71 17.60
N GLY A 157 15.12 3.67 16.71
CA GLY A 157 15.74 3.67 15.38
C GLY A 157 17.18 4.17 15.40
N THR A 158 17.87 3.95 14.29
CA THR A 158 19.23 4.42 14.03
C THR A 158 19.31 5.29 12.77
N ILE A 159 18.25 5.32 11.97
CA ILE A 159 18.13 6.18 10.78
C ILE A 159 17.03 7.23 10.96
N SER A 160 17.06 8.26 10.14
CA SER A 160 16.04 9.30 10.12
C SER A 160 14.74 8.83 9.44
N LEU A 161 13.63 9.52 9.72
CA LEU A 161 12.37 9.30 9.01
C LEU A 161 12.51 9.56 7.50
N GLU A 162 13.37 10.50 7.09
CA GLU A 162 13.68 10.78 5.68
C GLU A 162 14.31 9.55 4.99
N GLU A 163 15.28 8.92 5.63
CA GLU A 163 15.94 7.71 5.13
C GLU A 163 14.96 6.52 5.08
N ALA A 164 14.16 6.33 6.13
CA ALA A 164 13.16 5.26 6.19
C ALA A 164 12.06 5.41 5.12
N LEU A 165 11.64 6.62 4.78
CA LEU A 165 10.60 6.87 3.77
C LEU A 165 11.13 6.86 2.32
N ALA A 166 12.45 6.94 2.11
CA ALA A 166 13.02 7.03 0.77
C ALA A 166 12.61 5.88 -0.18
N PRO A 167 12.56 4.59 0.22
CA PRO A 167 12.04 3.51 -0.62
C PRO A 167 10.58 3.72 -1.02
N ALA A 168 9.71 4.10 -0.08
CA ALA A 168 8.29 4.31 -0.32
C ALA A 168 8.04 5.49 -1.27
N ILE A 169 8.81 6.58 -1.14
CA ILE A 169 8.76 7.73 -2.06
C ILE A 169 9.08 7.28 -3.49
N ARG A 170 10.12 6.45 -3.66
CA ARG A 170 10.48 5.91 -4.99
C ARG A 170 9.36 5.04 -5.56
N VAL A 171 8.85 4.09 -4.78
CA VAL A 171 7.78 3.19 -5.22
C VAL A 171 6.50 3.97 -5.59
N ALA A 172 6.11 4.95 -4.78
CA ALA A 172 4.93 5.77 -5.07
C ALA A 172 5.10 6.61 -6.34
N ARG A 173 6.30 7.19 -6.57
CA ARG A 173 6.59 8.05 -7.71
C ARG A 173 6.83 7.27 -9.00
N ASP A 174 7.70 6.27 -8.95
CA ASP A 174 8.17 5.52 -10.13
C ASP A 174 7.18 4.40 -10.49
N GLY A 175 6.41 3.94 -9.51
CA GLY A 175 5.35 2.95 -9.62
C GLY A 175 5.80 1.53 -9.31
N PHE A 176 4.81 0.65 -9.22
CA PHE A 176 4.98 -0.80 -9.06
C PHE A 176 4.04 -1.54 -10.02
N VAL A 177 4.34 -2.81 -10.26
CA VAL A 177 3.51 -3.67 -11.13
C VAL A 177 2.25 -4.07 -10.37
N VAL A 178 1.08 -3.77 -10.93
CA VAL A 178 -0.21 -4.25 -10.41
C VAL A 178 -0.19 -5.78 -10.43
N ASP A 179 -0.27 -6.39 -9.27
CA ASP A 179 -0.42 -7.82 -9.11
C ASP A 179 -1.90 -8.23 -8.98
N LYS A 180 -2.14 -9.54 -8.89
CA LYS A 180 -3.49 -10.04 -8.76
C LYS A 180 -4.17 -9.61 -7.44
N THR A 181 -3.41 -9.45 -6.36
CA THR A 181 -3.94 -9.05 -5.05
C THR A 181 -4.43 -7.61 -5.11
N PHE A 182 -3.63 -6.70 -5.64
CA PHE A 182 -4.01 -5.30 -5.83
C PHE A 182 -5.24 -5.17 -6.75
N PHE A 183 -5.24 -5.91 -7.87
CA PHE A 183 -6.37 -5.96 -8.79
C PHE A 183 -7.65 -6.45 -8.10
N ASP A 184 -7.61 -7.60 -7.43
CA ASP A 184 -8.78 -8.20 -6.76
C ASP A 184 -9.34 -7.29 -5.66
N GLN A 185 -8.48 -6.62 -4.89
CA GLN A 185 -8.88 -5.68 -3.86
C GLN A 185 -9.51 -4.42 -4.47
N THR A 186 -8.97 -3.90 -5.56
CA THR A 186 -9.58 -2.80 -6.30
C THR A 186 -10.94 -3.22 -6.86
N GLN A 187 -11.03 -4.38 -7.51
CA GLN A 187 -12.26 -4.92 -8.08
C GLN A 187 -13.35 -5.09 -7.01
N GLY A 188 -12.98 -5.54 -5.82
CA GLY A 188 -13.91 -5.68 -4.69
C GLY A 188 -14.43 -4.37 -4.12
N ASN A 189 -13.86 -3.24 -4.51
CA ASN A 189 -14.22 -1.90 -4.04
C ASN A 189 -14.71 -0.95 -5.16
N VAL A 190 -14.82 -1.40 -6.40
CA VAL A 190 -15.19 -0.56 -7.57
C VAL A 190 -16.44 0.26 -7.29
N ASP A 191 -17.52 -0.36 -6.78
CA ASP A 191 -18.79 0.29 -6.50
C ASP A 191 -18.71 1.45 -5.48
N TYR A 192 -17.64 1.51 -4.69
CA TYR A 192 -17.39 2.60 -3.74
C TYR A 192 -16.33 3.56 -4.28
N PHE A 193 -15.42 3.09 -5.11
CA PHE A 193 -14.34 3.90 -5.67
C PHE A 193 -14.84 4.83 -6.76
N ASP A 194 -15.84 4.42 -7.56
CA ASP A 194 -16.45 5.23 -8.60
C ASP A 194 -17.34 6.37 -8.04
N ASP A 195 -17.83 6.21 -6.81
CA ASP A 195 -18.56 7.26 -6.11
C ASP A 195 -17.69 8.49 -5.77
N ILE A 196 -16.38 8.32 -5.63
CA ILE A 196 -15.44 9.38 -5.26
C ILE A 196 -14.50 9.68 -6.43
N PRO A 197 -14.71 10.79 -7.16
CA PRO A 197 -13.97 11.08 -8.40
C PRO A 197 -12.45 11.03 -8.28
N ALA A 198 -11.89 11.47 -7.14
CA ALA A 198 -10.45 11.42 -6.91
C ALA A 198 -9.94 9.99 -6.72
N THR A 199 -10.74 9.11 -6.10
CA THR A 199 -10.42 7.69 -5.92
C THR A 199 -10.55 6.97 -7.26
N ALA A 200 -11.64 7.19 -7.99
CA ALA A 200 -11.83 6.63 -9.32
C ALA A 200 -10.66 6.99 -10.26
N ALA A 201 -10.27 8.25 -10.31
CA ALA A 201 -9.18 8.72 -11.16
C ALA A 201 -7.80 8.10 -10.82
N LEU A 202 -7.62 7.58 -9.60
CA LEU A 202 -6.39 6.95 -9.17
C LEU A 202 -6.39 5.43 -9.38
N TYR A 203 -7.50 4.76 -9.09
CA TYR A 203 -7.58 3.30 -9.02
C TYR A 203 -8.28 2.64 -10.20
N LEU A 204 -9.00 3.42 -11.01
CA LEU A 204 -9.81 2.88 -12.11
C LEU A 204 -9.36 3.48 -13.45
N ASP A 205 -9.50 2.67 -14.50
CA ASP A 205 -9.39 3.12 -15.87
C ASP A 205 -10.62 3.94 -16.29
N PRO A 206 -10.58 4.70 -17.40
CA PRO A 206 -11.71 5.56 -17.83
C PRO A 206 -13.03 4.83 -18.08
N ASP A 207 -13.01 3.52 -18.25
CA ASP A 207 -14.20 2.67 -18.41
C ASP A 207 -14.76 2.16 -17.06
N GLY A 208 -14.14 2.55 -15.93
CA GLY A 208 -14.56 2.19 -14.59
C GLY A 208 -14.02 0.84 -14.10
N THR A 209 -13.14 0.20 -14.86
CA THR A 209 -12.50 -1.07 -14.44
C THR A 209 -11.20 -0.81 -13.66
N PRO A 210 -10.75 -1.73 -12.78
CA PRO A 210 -9.42 -1.66 -12.19
C PRO A 210 -8.33 -1.70 -13.23
N HIS A 211 -7.18 -1.09 -12.95
CA HIS A 211 -5.99 -1.24 -13.78
C HIS A 211 -5.59 -2.71 -13.94
N ASP A 212 -5.29 -3.14 -15.16
CA ASP A 212 -4.96 -4.53 -15.47
C ASP A 212 -3.71 -5.02 -14.72
N VAL A 213 -3.72 -6.31 -14.34
CA VAL A 213 -2.53 -7.01 -13.82
C VAL A 213 -1.38 -6.90 -14.81
N GLY A 214 -0.21 -6.52 -14.33
CA GLY A 214 0.99 -6.30 -15.14
C GLY A 214 1.20 -4.85 -15.59
N THR A 215 0.23 -3.96 -15.41
CA THR A 215 0.40 -2.52 -15.64
C THR A 215 1.16 -1.85 -14.49
N ILE A 216 1.56 -0.60 -14.66
CA ILE A 216 2.29 0.13 -13.63
C ILE A 216 1.36 1.12 -12.93
N PHE A 217 1.11 0.89 -11.64
CA PHE A 217 0.40 1.84 -10.78
C PHE A 217 1.36 2.87 -10.18
N ARG A 218 0.95 4.14 -10.15
CA ARG A 218 1.70 5.25 -9.54
C ARG A 218 0.80 6.12 -8.69
N ASN A 219 1.34 6.62 -7.58
CA ASN A 219 0.65 7.60 -6.74
C ASN A 219 1.59 8.79 -6.43
N ALA A 220 1.68 9.70 -7.40
CA ALA A 220 2.55 10.87 -7.27
C ALA A 220 2.13 11.81 -6.12
N ASP A 221 0.84 11.81 -5.73
CA ASP A 221 0.34 12.61 -4.62
C ASP A 221 0.80 12.04 -3.27
N LEU A 222 0.81 10.72 -3.15
CA LEU A 222 1.36 10.05 -1.97
C LEU A 222 2.88 10.23 -1.89
N ALA A 223 3.59 10.17 -3.03
CA ALA A 223 5.02 10.46 -3.06
C ALA A 223 5.32 11.86 -2.49
N ARG A 224 4.59 12.91 -2.95
CA ARG A 224 4.74 14.28 -2.41
C ARG A 224 4.38 14.40 -0.93
N THR A 225 3.40 13.62 -0.49
CA THR A 225 3.01 13.57 0.93
C THR A 225 4.12 12.95 1.76
N TYR A 226 4.70 11.85 1.31
CA TYR A 226 5.85 11.21 1.97
C TYR A 226 7.10 12.11 1.97
N GLU A 227 7.41 12.78 0.87
CA GLU A 227 8.50 13.77 0.79
C GLU A 227 8.31 14.88 1.85
N ARG A 228 7.07 15.36 2.03
CA ARG A 228 6.76 16.34 3.05
C ARG A 228 6.94 15.80 4.47
N ILE A 229 6.51 14.56 4.73
CA ILE A 229 6.71 13.90 6.03
C ILE A 229 8.20 13.70 6.28
N ALA A 230 8.94 13.24 5.28
CA ALA A 230 10.39 13.07 5.35
C ALA A 230 11.12 14.34 5.81
N HIS A 231 10.76 15.49 5.25
CA HIS A 231 11.40 16.77 5.58
C HIS A 231 10.93 17.41 6.88
N LEU A 232 9.70 17.18 7.33
CA LEU A 232 9.09 17.90 8.44
C LEU A 232 8.77 17.02 9.65
N GLY A 233 9.06 15.70 9.57
CA GLY A 233 8.64 14.71 10.54
C GLY A 233 7.12 14.54 10.55
N ALA A 234 6.56 13.98 11.61
CA ALA A 234 5.12 13.80 11.78
C ALA A 234 4.31 15.10 11.59
N LYS A 235 4.92 16.27 11.89
CA LYS A 235 4.28 17.57 11.66
C LYS A 235 3.92 17.81 10.19
N GLY A 236 4.66 17.20 9.25
CA GLY A 236 4.38 17.26 7.81
C GLY A 236 3.01 16.68 7.45
N PHE A 237 2.53 15.72 8.22
CA PHE A 237 1.23 15.08 8.08
C PHE A 237 0.15 15.74 8.95
N TYR A 238 0.40 15.87 10.26
CA TYR A 238 -0.61 16.31 11.22
C TYR A 238 -0.85 17.83 11.22
N ARG A 239 -0.11 18.62 10.45
CA ARG A 239 -0.26 20.09 10.39
C ARG A 239 -0.19 20.61 8.95
N GLY A 240 -0.82 21.75 8.74
CA GLY A 240 -0.73 22.47 7.47
C GLY A 240 -1.53 21.81 6.35
N VAL A 241 -0.96 21.74 5.14
CA VAL A 241 -1.73 21.42 3.92
C VAL A 241 -2.30 20.01 3.92
N VAL A 242 -1.54 19.00 4.39
CA VAL A 242 -1.99 17.60 4.40
C VAL A 242 -3.13 17.42 5.41
N ALA A 243 -2.93 17.85 6.66
CA ALA A 243 -3.97 17.78 7.69
C ALA A 243 -5.25 18.51 7.28
N ASN A 244 -5.11 19.73 6.73
CA ASN A 244 -6.25 20.52 6.30
C ASN A 244 -6.99 19.87 5.13
N ALA A 245 -6.27 19.26 4.18
CA ALA A 245 -6.87 18.55 3.06
C ALA A 245 -7.62 17.30 3.55
N LEU A 246 -7.01 16.53 4.45
CA LEU A 246 -7.62 15.33 5.04
C LEU A 246 -8.93 15.69 5.77
N VAL A 247 -8.88 16.65 6.70
CA VAL A 247 -10.06 17.12 7.45
C VAL A 247 -11.15 17.61 6.50
N LYS A 248 -10.78 18.44 5.52
CA LYS A 248 -11.72 18.95 4.53
C LYS A 248 -12.41 17.84 3.75
N THR A 249 -11.64 16.83 3.30
CA THR A 249 -12.17 15.72 2.51
C THR A 249 -13.10 14.84 3.34
N VAL A 250 -12.72 14.55 4.58
CA VAL A 250 -13.55 13.77 5.52
C VAL A 250 -14.86 14.49 5.86
N GLN A 251 -14.78 15.77 6.17
CA GLN A 251 -15.94 16.58 6.56
C GLN A 251 -16.82 17.02 5.37
N ARG A 252 -16.26 17.07 4.18
CA ARG A 252 -16.95 17.48 2.95
C ARG A 252 -16.49 16.64 1.77
N PRO A 253 -16.85 15.34 1.75
CA PRO A 253 -16.47 14.46 0.65
C PRO A 253 -17.03 14.99 -0.67
N VAL A 254 -16.20 15.00 -1.70
CA VAL A 254 -16.65 15.27 -3.07
C VAL A 254 -17.16 13.96 -3.63
N VAL A 255 -18.47 13.87 -3.81
CA VAL A 255 -19.16 12.67 -4.26
C VAL A 255 -19.61 12.86 -5.71
N SER A 256 -19.53 11.80 -6.51
CA SER A 256 -20.01 11.77 -7.89
C SER A 256 -21.52 12.07 -7.94
N PRO A 257 -22.02 12.82 -8.94
CA PRO A 257 -23.46 12.95 -9.17
C PRO A 257 -24.18 11.63 -9.48
N THR A 258 -23.41 10.60 -9.88
CA THR A 258 -23.90 9.26 -10.20
C THR A 258 -23.64 8.25 -9.08
N ALA A 259 -23.23 8.71 -7.90
CA ALA A 259 -22.92 7.85 -6.77
C ALA A 259 -24.11 6.97 -6.37
N ASN A 260 -23.82 5.71 -6.11
CA ASN A 260 -24.82 4.71 -5.72
C ASN A 260 -25.02 4.63 -4.20
N HIS A 261 -24.10 5.19 -3.42
CA HIS A 261 -24.10 5.11 -1.96
C HIS A 261 -24.28 6.47 -1.30
N THR A 262 -24.75 6.46 -0.07
CA THR A 262 -24.88 7.67 0.75
C THR A 262 -23.59 7.91 1.53
N TRP A 263 -22.84 8.93 1.12
CA TRP A 263 -21.59 9.33 1.76
C TRP A 263 -21.86 10.35 2.87
N ARG A 264 -21.66 9.94 4.11
CA ARG A 264 -21.86 10.80 5.28
C ARG A 264 -20.59 11.56 5.60
N PRO A 265 -20.68 12.88 5.90
CA PRO A 265 -19.53 13.64 6.39
C PRO A 265 -18.98 13.05 7.69
N GLY A 266 -17.67 13.17 7.89
CA GLY A 266 -17.02 12.89 9.16
C GLY A 266 -17.17 14.06 10.15
N LEU A 267 -16.69 13.82 11.36
CA LEU A 267 -16.78 14.72 12.50
C LEU A 267 -15.54 15.59 12.67
#